data_7e02d93e4b2cf811f3e0c6ca3d6f2279
#
_entry.id   7e02d93e4b2cf811f3e0c6ca3d6f2279
#
_cell.length_a   1.000
_cell.length_b   1.000
_cell.length_c   1.000
_cell.angle_alpha   90.00
_cell.angle_beta   90.00
_cell.angle_gamma   90.00
#
_symmetry.space_group_name_H-M   'P 1'
#
loop_
_entity.id
_entity.type
_entity.pdbx_description
1 polymer ?
#
loop_
_entity_poly.entity_id
_entity_poly.type
_entity_poly.pdbx_seq_one_letter_code
_entity_poly.pdbx_strand_id
1 'polypeptide(L)'
;GTTEQVVSTTDPECGMYHKGEHEKQFAYEAHTVCDRHGMVLGVKVTAGNVHDSVAWDSVYEQVTSRFPEIQYVTMDAGYKQPWIAKRILEDGRLPILPYTRPHGTRREGFMPWDFSYDEKNDQLICPQGQVLRHTTTNKEGKRLYRSTPKVCRDCPCRKECGVNANGQKVIYRHIWQEALDLAEQLRKTQLAKDIYAMRKQTIERVFADAKDKHAMRYTHHRGLARVTQWVTLKFAAMNL
;
A
#
# COMPACT_ATOMS: atom_id res chain seq x y z
N GLY A 1 -9.39 -13.33 -22.05
CA GLY A 1 -8.82 -12.38 -22.97
C GLY A 1 -7.32 -12.31 -22.79
N THR A 2 -6.56 -12.42 -23.87
CA THR A 2 -5.11 -12.18 -23.90
C THR A 2 -4.90 -10.69 -23.80
N THR A 3 -4.17 -10.26 -22.77
CA THR A 3 -3.75 -8.86 -22.62
C THR A 3 -2.46 -8.69 -23.43
N GLU A 4 -2.44 -7.79 -24.40
CA GLU A 4 -1.22 -7.42 -25.10
C GLU A 4 -0.28 -6.70 -24.13
N GLN A 5 0.93 -7.24 -23.97
CA GLN A 5 1.96 -6.63 -23.15
C GLN A 5 2.98 -5.93 -24.06
N VAL A 6 3.20 -4.65 -23.81
CA VAL A 6 4.25 -3.87 -24.51
C VAL A 6 5.60 -4.25 -23.92
N VAL A 7 6.48 -4.81 -24.75
CA VAL A 7 7.81 -5.30 -24.36
C VAL A 7 8.89 -4.50 -25.09
N SER A 8 9.98 -4.19 -24.40
CA SER A 8 11.15 -3.55 -25.02
C SER A 8 11.87 -4.53 -25.94
N THR A 9 12.17 -4.11 -27.17
CA THR A 9 12.95 -4.93 -28.13
C THR A 9 14.43 -5.00 -27.78
N THR A 10 14.94 -4.03 -27.02
CA THR A 10 16.35 -3.94 -26.63
C THR A 10 16.66 -4.55 -25.29
N ASP A 11 15.68 -4.60 -24.39
CA ASP A 11 15.78 -5.21 -23.06
C ASP A 11 14.41 -5.79 -22.65
N PRO A 12 14.11 -7.04 -22.99
CA PRO A 12 12.82 -7.66 -22.70
C PRO A 12 12.51 -7.85 -21.21
N GLU A 13 13.53 -7.81 -20.33
CA GLU A 13 13.36 -7.96 -18.89
C GLU A 13 12.97 -6.66 -18.18
N CYS A 14 13.10 -5.49 -18.84
CA CYS A 14 12.57 -4.25 -18.28
C CYS A 14 11.06 -4.15 -18.45
N GLY A 15 10.39 -3.36 -17.61
CA GLY A 15 8.95 -3.15 -17.67
C GLY A 15 8.57 -1.73 -18.10
N MET A 16 7.37 -1.60 -18.67
CA MET A 16 6.82 -0.29 -18.97
C MET A 16 6.36 0.40 -17.67
N TYR A 17 7.16 1.33 -17.19
CA TYR A 17 6.84 2.17 -16.02
C TYR A 17 5.88 3.29 -16.43
N HIS A 18 4.89 3.55 -15.60
CA HIS A 18 3.92 4.62 -15.78
C HIS A 18 3.91 5.53 -14.55
N LYS A 19 4.13 6.82 -14.78
CA LYS A 19 3.94 7.84 -13.75
C LYS A 19 2.96 8.89 -14.24
N GLY A 20 1.73 8.79 -13.73
CA GLY A 20 0.62 9.59 -14.25
C GLY A 20 0.27 9.24 -15.70
N GLU A 21 -0.39 10.17 -16.40
CA GLU A 21 -0.85 9.95 -17.78
C GLU A 21 0.25 10.20 -18.84
N HIS A 22 1.27 10.97 -18.50
CA HIS A 22 2.22 11.53 -19.47
C HIS A 22 3.61 10.89 -19.46
N GLU A 23 4.01 10.25 -18.35
CA GLU A 23 5.34 9.65 -18.25
C GLU A 23 5.25 8.13 -18.40
N LYS A 24 5.69 7.65 -19.57
CA LYS A 24 5.78 6.21 -19.91
C LYS A 24 7.17 5.92 -20.41
N GLN A 25 7.87 5.00 -19.77
CA GLN A 25 9.20 4.60 -20.17
C GLN A 25 9.50 3.16 -19.79
N PHE A 26 10.35 2.51 -20.57
CA PHE A 26 10.91 1.23 -20.15
C PHE A 26 11.93 1.46 -19.03
N ALA A 27 11.72 0.81 -17.91
CA ALA A 27 12.54 1.01 -16.72
C ALA A 27 12.63 -0.25 -15.85
N TYR A 28 13.57 -0.20 -14.93
CA TYR A 28 13.62 -1.03 -13.73
C TYR A 28 13.27 -0.19 -12.53
N GLU A 29 12.72 -0.81 -11.51
CA GLU A 29 12.39 -0.17 -10.25
C GLU A 29 13.23 -0.76 -9.11
N ALA A 30 13.78 0.12 -8.26
CA ALA A 30 14.60 -0.25 -7.12
C ALA A 30 13.82 -0.03 -5.81
N HIS A 31 13.23 -1.09 -5.28
CA HIS A 31 12.57 -1.08 -3.98
C HIS A 31 13.64 -1.07 -2.88
N THR A 32 13.78 0.05 -2.21
CA THR A 32 14.91 0.33 -1.32
C THR A 32 14.44 0.58 0.10
N VAL A 33 15.16 0.02 1.07
CA VAL A 33 14.96 0.27 2.49
C VAL A 33 16.19 0.96 3.05
N CYS A 34 16.01 2.04 3.80
CA CYS A 34 17.07 2.69 4.55
C CYS A 34 16.70 2.83 6.04
N ASP A 35 17.69 3.05 6.87
CA ASP A 35 17.53 3.41 8.27
C ASP A 35 17.19 4.90 8.45
N ARG A 36 17.08 5.33 9.70
CA ARG A 36 16.82 6.74 10.08
C ARG A 36 17.97 7.72 9.73
N HIS A 37 19.11 7.21 9.36
CA HIS A 37 20.29 8.01 8.96
C HIS A 37 20.46 8.08 7.44
N GLY A 38 19.63 7.34 6.69
CA GLY A 38 19.71 7.23 5.24
C GLY A 38 20.68 6.13 4.76
N MET A 39 21.19 5.29 5.64
CA MET A 39 21.99 4.13 5.24
C MET A 39 21.07 3.09 4.60
N VAL A 40 21.39 2.66 3.39
CA VAL A 40 20.60 1.65 2.66
C VAL A 40 20.86 0.27 3.25
N LEU A 41 19.81 -0.35 3.78
CA LEU A 41 19.85 -1.66 4.44
C LEU A 41 19.52 -2.82 3.49
N GLY A 42 18.74 -2.55 2.46
CA GLY A 42 18.33 -3.56 1.50
C GLY A 42 17.75 -2.95 0.23
N VAL A 43 17.83 -3.71 -0.86
CA VAL A 43 17.29 -3.34 -2.16
C VAL A 43 16.81 -4.57 -2.92
N LYS A 44 15.71 -4.42 -3.62
CA LYS A 44 15.21 -5.37 -4.62
C LYS A 44 14.94 -4.64 -5.92
N VAL A 45 15.49 -5.14 -7.01
CA VAL A 45 15.22 -4.60 -8.36
C VAL A 45 14.18 -5.47 -9.05
N THR A 46 13.23 -4.81 -9.69
CA THR A 46 12.18 -5.46 -10.50
C THR A 46 12.03 -4.76 -11.83
N ALA A 47 11.31 -5.37 -12.76
CA ALA A 47 10.82 -4.66 -13.93
C ALA A 47 9.90 -3.51 -13.51
N GLY A 48 9.92 -2.39 -14.23
CA GLY A 48 9.22 -1.15 -13.84
C GLY A 48 7.69 -1.21 -13.88
N ASN A 49 7.10 -2.29 -14.36
CA ASN A 49 5.66 -2.57 -14.33
C ASN A 49 5.23 -3.48 -13.17
N VAL A 50 6.16 -3.86 -12.30
CA VAL A 50 5.86 -4.67 -11.11
C VAL A 50 5.40 -3.75 -9.99
N HIS A 51 4.22 -4.01 -9.43
CA HIS A 51 3.68 -3.20 -8.36
C HIS A 51 4.51 -3.35 -7.06
N ASP A 52 4.73 -2.24 -6.36
CA ASP A 52 5.52 -2.14 -5.12
C ASP A 52 5.25 -3.27 -4.12
N SER A 53 3.98 -3.60 -3.91
CA SER A 53 3.58 -4.62 -2.95
C SER A 53 4.11 -6.02 -3.29
N VAL A 54 4.42 -6.31 -4.55
CA VAL A 54 4.95 -7.63 -4.97
C VAL A 54 6.40 -7.81 -4.53
N ALA A 55 7.19 -6.73 -4.57
CA ALA A 55 8.59 -6.77 -4.16
C ALA A 55 8.76 -6.69 -2.63
N TRP A 56 7.74 -6.21 -1.93
CA TRP A 56 7.80 -5.84 -0.51
C TRP A 56 8.27 -6.97 0.40
N ASP A 57 7.66 -8.14 0.30
CA ASP A 57 7.91 -9.25 1.23
C ASP A 57 9.39 -9.69 1.23
N SER A 58 9.98 -9.81 0.04
CA SER A 58 11.38 -10.21 -0.08
C SER A 58 12.36 -9.17 0.46
N VAL A 59 12.07 -7.86 0.29
CA VAL A 59 12.90 -6.78 0.85
C VAL A 59 12.73 -6.68 2.36
N TYR A 60 11.49 -6.79 2.83
CA TYR A 60 11.16 -6.77 4.24
C TYR A 60 11.86 -7.91 4.99
N GLU A 61 11.77 -9.14 4.50
CA GLU A 61 12.42 -10.30 5.09
C GLU A 61 13.95 -10.20 5.05
N GLN A 62 14.52 -9.74 3.93
CA GLN A 62 15.96 -9.49 3.81
C GLN A 62 16.48 -8.54 4.88
N VAL A 63 15.74 -7.48 5.17
CA VAL A 63 16.16 -6.45 6.12
C VAL A 63 15.90 -6.88 7.56
N THR A 64 14.70 -7.39 7.85
CA THR A 64 14.32 -7.75 9.24
C THR A 64 15.02 -8.96 9.77
N SER A 65 15.49 -9.88 8.92
CA SER A 65 16.34 -11.00 9.33
C SER A 65 17.74 -10.57 9.75
N ARG A 66 18.26 -9.46 9.18
CA ARG A 66 19.58 -8.91 9.52
C ARG A 66 19.53 -7.93 10.69
N PHE A 67 18.40 -7.24 10.84
CA PHE A 67 18.17 -6.19 11.82
C PHE A 67 16.88 -6.47 12.61
N PRO A 68 16.90 -7.49 13.50
CA PRO A 68 15.71 -7.91 14.24
C PRO A 68 15.20 -6.84 15.22
N GLU A 69 16.03 -5.88 15.59
CA GLU A 69 15.70 -4.76 16.49
C GLU A 69 14.79 -3.69 15.89
N ILE A 70 14.50 -3.75 14.59
CA ILE A 70 13.60 -2.82 13.92
C ILE A 70 12.22 -2.89 14.57
N GLN A 71 11.73 -1.76 15.07
CA GLN A 71 10.42 -1.63 15.69
C GLN A 71 9.38 -0.95 14.78
N TYR A 72 9.81 0.00 13.96
CA TYR A 72 8.93 0.81 13.10
C TYR A 72 9.26 0.59 11.64
N VAL A 73 8.23 0.36 10.83
CA VAL A 73 8.36 0.20 9.38
C VAL A 73 7.55 1.29 8.69
N THR A 74 8.27 2.27 8.14
CA THR A 74 7.66 3.40 7.46
C THR A 74 7.63 3.17 5.96
N MET A 75 6.47 3.32 5.34
CA MET A 75 6.28 2.99 3.93
C MET A 75 5.54 4.10 3.18
N ASP A 76 5.61 4.01 1.85
CA ASP A 76 4.83 4.84 0.94
C ASP A 76 3.39 4.34 0.79
N ALA A 77 2.56 5.14 0.11
CA ALA A 77 1.16 4.82 -0.17
C ALA A 77 0.98 3.55 -1.02
N GLY A 78 1.91 3.25 -1.92
CA GLY A 78 1.93 2.04 -2.74
C GLY A 78 1.94 0.75 -1.93
N TYR A 79 2.54 0.79 -0.74
CA TYR A 79 2.60 -0.35 0.18
C TYR A 79 1.43 -0.44 1.17
N LYS A 80 0.43 0.43 1.09
CA LYS A 80 -0.72 0.42 2.00
C LYS A 80 -1.71 -0.69 1.66
N GLN A 81 -1.31 -1.91 1.93
CA GLN A 81 -2.10 -3.12 1.72
C GLN A 81 -2.43 -3.80 3.07
N PRO A 82 -3.64 -4.39 3.22
CA PRO A 82 -4.03 -5.05 4.47
C PRO A 82 -3.07 -6.16 4.90
N TRP A 83 -2.58 -6.96 3.96
CA TRP A 83 -1.68 -8.06 4.24
C TRP A 83 -0.29 -7.60 4.69
N ILE A 84 0.21 -6.47 4.15
CA ILE A 84 1.48 -5.87 4.56
C ILE A 84 1.37 -5.37 6.01
N ALA A 85 0.31 -4.62 6.32
CA ALA A 85 0.09 -4.14 7.69
C ALA A 85 -0.03 -5.31 8.68
N LYS A 86 -0.78 -6.36 8.30
CA LYS A 86 -0.92 -7.57 9.10
C LYS A 86 0.42 -8.25 9.36
N ARG A 87 1.23 -8.48 8.31
CA ARG A 87 2.55 -9.13 8.43
C ARG A 87 3.47 -8.37 9.40
N ILE A 88 3.54 -7.05 9.29
CA ILE A 88 4.38 -6.22 10.17
C ILE A 88 3.93 -6.34 11.62
N LEU A 89 2.62 -6.33 11.87
CA LEU A 89 2.06 -6.45 13.22
C LEU A 89 2.27 -7.85 13.80
N GLU A 90 2.15 -8.91 13.01
CA GLU A 90 2.42 -10.28 13.42
C GLU A 90 3.88 -10.52 13.79
N ASP A 91 4.80 -9.80 13.14
CA ASP A 91 6.23 -9.81 13.50
C ASP A 91 6.55 -8.93 14.73
N GLY A 92 5.54 -8.38 15.40
CA GLY A 92 5.71 -7.53 16.59
C GLY A 92 6.23 -6.13 16.30
N ARG A 93 6.14 -5.66 15.05
CA ARG A 93 6.55 -4.32 14.59
C ARG A 93 5.36 -3.43 14.31
N LEU A 94 5.59 -2.13 14.20
CA LEU A 94 4.55 -1.14 13.98
C LEU A 94 4.61 -0.54 12.56
N PRO A 95 3.55 -0.68 11.74
CA PRO A 95 3.49 -0.07 10.42
C PRO A 95 3.14 1.42 10.52
N ILE A 96 4.02 2.28 9.99
CA ILE A 96 3.80 3.71 9.89
C ILE A 96 3.43 4.06 8.45
N LEU A 97 2.13 4.18 8.20
CA LEU A 97 1.55 4.37 6.87
C LEU A 97 1.09 5.81 6.63
N PRO A 98 1.13 6.31 5.38
CA PRO A 98 0.64 7.64 5.07
C PRO A 98 -0.89 7.71 5.12
N TYR A 99 -1.38 8.93 5.24
CA TYR A 99 -2.76 9.20 4.87
C TYR A 99 -2.93 9.01 3.36
N THR A 100 -3.91 8.23 2.97
CA THR A 100 -4.35 8.13 1.58
C THR A 100 -5.78 8.64 1.49
N ARG A 101 -5.98 9.61 0.60
CA ARG A 101 -7.34 10.09 0.33
C ARG A 101 -8.15 8.94 -0.27
N PRO A 102 -9.36 8.66 0.22
CA PRO A 102 -10.22 7.68 -0.39
C PRO A 102 -10.46 7.99 -1.88
N HIS A 103 -10.28 6.99 -2.74
CA HIS A 103 -10.52 7.13 -4.16
C HIS A 103 -12.03 7.17 -4.45
N GLY A 104 -12.41 7.93 -5.47
CA GLY A 104 -13.77 8.07 -5.99
C GLY A 104 -14.30 9.49 -5.85
N THR A 105 -15.42 9.75 -6.53
CA THR A 105 -16.20 10.99 -6.38
C THR A 105 -16.65 11.09 -4.92
N ARG A 106 -16.54 12.29 -4.36
CA ARG A 106 -17.07 12.62 -3.03
C ARG A 106 -18.56 12.28 -3.04
N ARG A 107 -18.90 11.11 -2.58
CA ARG A 107 -20.31 10.72 -2.41
C ARG A 107 -20.82 11.45 -1.19
N GLU A 108 -21.87 12.21 -1.38
CA GLU A 108 -22.69 12.65 -0.27
C GLU A 108 -23.26 11.40 0.38
N GLY A 109 -23.00 11.23 1.68
CA GLY A 109 -23.56 10.10 2.41
C GLY A 109 -22.59 9.38 3.33
N PHE A 110 -23.11 8.39 4.05
CA PHE A 110 -22.34 7.61 4.99
C PHE A 110 -21.27 6.77 4.31
N MET A 111 -20.05 6.92 4.80
CA MET A 111 -18.86 6.24 4.33
C MET A 111 -18.60 4.95 5.15
N PRO A 112 -17.76 4.02 4.68
CA PRO A 112 -17.49 2.78 5.42
C PRO A 112 -17.07 2.96 6.87
N TRP A 113 -16.36 4.04 7.20
CA TRP A 113 -15.91 4.35 8.56
C TRP A 113 -17.00 4.89 9.50
N ASP A 114 -18.18 5.26 8.97
CA ASP A 114 -19.34 5.65 9.77
C ASP A 114 -20.10 4.43 10.30
N PHE A 115 -19.72 3.22 9.86
CA PHE A 115 -20.31 1.95 10.29
C PHE A 115 -19.38 1.29 11.30
N SER A 116 -19.95 0.88 12.45
CA SER A 116 -19.20 0.11 13.44
C SER A 116 -19.20 -1.36 13.09
N TYR A 117 -18.05 -2.02 13.30
CA TYR A 117 -17.94 -3.47 13.10
C TYR A 117 -18.13 -4.21 14.41
N ASP A 118 -19.05 -5.14 14.42
CA ASP A 118 -19.29 -6.08 15.50
C ASP A 118 -18.60 -7.42 15.14
N GLU A 119 -17.41 -7.61 15.71
CA GLU A 119 -16.57 -8.77 15.46
C GLU A 119 -17.24 -10.07 15.91
N LYS A 120 -17.95 -10.04 17.06
CA LYS A 120 -18.56 -11.21 17.66
C LYS A 120 -19.62 -11.85 16.74
N ASN A 121 -20.37 -11.01 16.02
CA ASN A 121 -21.45 -11.46 15.15
C ASN A 121 -21.12 -11.36 13.66
N ASP A 122 -19.88 -10.94 13.32
CA ASP A 122 -19.43 -10.67 11.93
C ASP A 122 -20.46 -9.82 11.14
N GLN A 123 -20.77 -8.63 11.68
CA GLN A 123 -21.75 -7.72 11.09
C GLN A 123 -21.32 -6.26 11.21
N LEU A 124 -21.85 -5.40 10.34
CA LEU A 124 -21.69 -3.96 10.44
C LEU A 124 -22.99 -3.33 10.98
N ILE A 125 -22.84 -2.33 11.80
CA ILE A 125 -23.94 -1.54 12.35
C ILE A 125 -23.90 -0.16 11.73
N CYS A 126 -24.97 0.27 11.09
CA CYS A 126 -25.06 1.59 10.49
C CYS A 126 -25.29 2.69 11.55
N PRO A 127 -25.11 3.99 11.22
CA PRO A 127 -25.35 5.10 12.15
C PRO A 127 -26.77 5.16 12.75
N GLN A 128 -27.75 4.49 12.10
CA GLN A 128 -29.11 4.36 12.59
C GLN A 128 -29.35 3.05 13.38
N GLY A 129 -28.29 2.36 13.80
CA GLY A 129 -28.36 1.14 14.59
C GLY A 129 -28.82 -0.10 13.83
N GLN A 130 -28.91 -0.04 12.48
CA GLN A 130 -29.37 -1.18 11.68
C GLN A 130 -28.20 -2.07 11.27
N VAL A 131 -28.45 -3.36 11.21
CA VAL A 131 -27.45 -4.40 10.93
C VAL A 131 -27.27 -4.62 9.42
N LEU A 132 -26.03 -4.63 8.98
CA LEU A 132 -25.61 -5.13 7.68
C LEU A 132 -24.94 -6.49 7.91
N ARG A 133 -25.49 -7.55 7.31
CA ARG A 133 -24.97 -8.90 7.48
C ARG A 133 -23.95 -9.25 6.41
N HIS A 134 -22.96 -10.02 6.80
CA HIS A 134 -22.03 -10.66 5.86
C HIS A 134 -22.80 -11.54 4.90
N THR A 135 -22.48 -11.47 3.61
CA THR A 135 -23.14 -12.27 2.57
C THR A 135 -22.17 -13.15 1.80
N THR A 136 -21.00 -12.64 1.45
CA THR A 136 -19.97 -13.36 0.69
C THR A 136 -18.61 -12.73 0.88
N THR A 137 -17.57 -13.52 0.67
CA THR A 137 -16.19 -13.05 0.60
C THR A 137 -15.65 -13.36 -0.80
N ASN A 138 -15.06 -12.36 -1.46
CA ASN A 138 -14.46 -12.56 -2.76
C ASN A 138 -13.05 -13.17 -2.65
N LYS A 139 -12.44 -13.51 -3.80
CA LYS A 139 -11.10 -14.09 -3.87
C LYS A 139 -9.99 -13.16 -3.38
N GLU A 140 -10.26 -11.85 -3.32
CA GLU A 140 -9.34 -10.83 -2.82
C GLU A 140 -9.45 -10.64 -1.29
N GLY A 141 -10.24 -11.44 -0.60
CA GLY A 141 -10.47 -11.33 0.83
C GLY A 141 -11.39 -10.17 1.24
N LYS A 142 -12.16 -9.60 0.31
CA LYS A 142 -13.15 -8.56 0.63
C LYS A 142 -14.47 -9.20 1.02
N ARG A 143 -14.87 -9.05 2.28
CA ARG A 143 -16.18 -9.42 2.81
C ARG A 143 -17.22 -8.38 2.40
N LEU A 144 -18.35 -8.84 1.91
CA LEU A 144 -19.47 -8.01 1.49
C LEU A 144 -20.57 -8.04 2.55
N TYR A 145 -20.92 -6.87 3.07
CA TYR A 145 -22.01 -6.69 4.03
C TYR A 145 -23.17 -5.96 3.39
N ARG A 146 -24.40 -6.44 3.62
CA ARG A 146 -25.61 -5.86 3.05
C ARG A 146 -26.66 -5.61 4.11
N SER A 147 -27.35 -4.48 4.00
CA SER A 147 -28.58 -4.22 4.77
C SER A 147 -29.79 -4.92 4.14
N THR A 148 -30.86 -5.04 4.91
CA THR A 148 -32.15 -5.53 4.41
C THR A 148 -32.91 -4.39 3.72
N PRO A 149 -33.46 -4.57 2.49
CA PRO A 149 -34.17 -3.50 1.77
C PRO A 149 -35.35 -2.90 2.57
N LYS A 150 -36.06 -3.74 3.32
CA LYS A 150 -37.19 -3.31 4.16
C LYS A 150 -36.77 -2.25 5.19
N VAL A 151 -35.63 -2.48 5.85
CA VAL A 151 -35.08 -1.58 6.89
C VAL A 151 -34.63 -0.24 6.29
N CYS A 152 -34.06 -0.27 5.09
CA CYS A 152 -33.60 0.96 4.43
C CYS A 152 -34.69 1.75 3.74
N ARG A 153 -35.89 1.14 3.47
CA ARG A 153 -37.00 1.79 2.77
C ARG A 153 -37.50 3.01 3.54
N ASP A 154 -37.73 2.83 4.82
CA ASP A 154 -38.33 3.83 5.70
C ASP A 154 -37.31 4.57 6.56
N CYS A 155 -36.03 4.41 6.23
CA CYS A 155 -34.95 5.04 6.97
C CYS A 155 -34.88 6.55 6.68
N PRO A 156 -34.86 7.41 7.73
CA PRO A 156 -34.81 8.86 7.56
C PRO A 156 -33.56 9.32 6.80
N CYS A 157 -32.45 8.60 6.98
CA CYS A 157 -31.15 8.91 6.32
C CYS A 157 -30.98 8.23 4.96
N ARG A 158 -32.02 7.68 4.36
CA ARG A 158 -31.93 6.91 3.10
C ARG A 158 -31.25 7.70 1.97
N LYS A 159 -31.60 9.00 1.82
CA LYS A 159 -31.03 9.87 0.79
C LYS A 159 -29.54 10.09 1.01
N GLU A 160 -29.13 10.32 2.24
CA GLU A 160 -27.75 10.55 2.66
C GLU A 160 -26.93 9.26 2.69
N CYS A 161 -27.57 8.11 2.92
CA CYS A 161 -26.89 6.82 3.07
C CYS A 161 -26.29 6.27 1.75
N GLY A 162 -26.86 6.65 0.60
CA GLY A 162 -26.41 6.18 -0.71
C GLY A 162 -26.65 4.67 -0.89
N VAL A 163 -27.91 4.24 -0.72
CA VAL A 163 -28.35 2.89 -1.04
C VAL A 163 -28.30 2.60 -2.55
N ASN A 164 -28.07 1.35 -2.91
CA ASN A 164 -28.07 0.91 -4.31
C ASN A 164 -29.47 0.86 -4.92
N ALA A 165 -29.58 0.51 -6.20
CA ALA A 165 -30.86 0.39 -6.90
C ALA A 165 -31.84 -0.61 -6.26
N ASN A 166 -31.32 -1.64 -5.56
CA ASN A 166 -32.11 -2.62 -4.84
C ASN A 166 -32.54 -2.14 -3.44
N GLY A 167 -32.30 -0.86 -3.10
CA GLY A 167 -32.64 -0.29 -1.79
C GLY A 167 -31.78 -0.81 -0.64
N GLN A 168 -30.58 -1.30 -0.91
CA GLN A 168 -29.65 -1.84 0.09
C GLN A 168 -28.42 -0.97 0.22
N LYS A 169 -27.94 -0.79 1.44
CA LYS A 169 -26.56 -0.32 1.69
C LYS A 169 -25.61 -1.51 1.59
N VAL A 170 -24.53 -1.30 0.86
CA VAL A 170 -23.47 -2.30 0.63
C VAL A 170 -22.15 -1.74 1.07
N ILE A 171 -21.45 -2.46 1.92
CA ILE A 171 -20.11 -2.11 2.43
C ILE A 171 -19.18 -3.30 2.19
N TYR A 172 -17.97 -2.99 1.73
CA TYR A 172 -16.88 -3.96 1.64
C TYR A 172 -15.90 -3.73 2.79
N ARG A 173 -15.53 -4.82 3.49
CA ARG A 173 -14.49 -4.84 4.53
C ARG A 173 -13.52 -5.98 4.24
N HIS A 174 -12.22 -5.69 4.21
CA HIS A 174 -11.22 -6.74 4.01
C HIS A 174 -11.12 -7.63 5.26
N ILE A 175 -10.80 -8.93 5.09
CA ILE A 175 -10.62 -9.89 6.20
C ILE A 175 -9.55 -9.43 7.21
N TRP A 176 -8.56 -8.68 6.75
CA TRP A 176 -7.48 -8.09 7.56
C TRP A 176 -7.63 -6.56 7.73
N GLN A 177 -8.85 -6.06 7.70
CA GLN A 177 -9.12 -4.63 7.86
C GLN A 177 -8.64 -4.09 9.20
N GLU A 178 -8.68 -4.90 10.24
CA GLU A 178 -8.24 -4.53 11.59
C GLU A 178 -6.77 -4.09 11.62
N ALA A 179 -5.92 -4.75 10.83
CA ALA A 179 -4.52 -4.35 10.71
C ALA A 179 -4.36 -2.95 10.11
N LEU A 180 -5.18 -2.60 9.10
CA LEU A 180 -5.20 -1.24 8.56
C LEU A 180 -5.84 -0.24 9.52
N ASP A 181 -6.88 -0.63 10.25
CA ASP A 181 -7.54 0.23 11.24
C ASP A 181 -6.56 0.58 12.37
N LEU A 182 -5.77 -0.39 12.84
CA LEU A 182 -4.71 -0.16 13.81
C LEU A 182 -3.60 0.74 13.26
N ALA A 183 -3.14 0.49 12.03
CA ALA A 183 -2.14 1.35 11.37
C ALA A 183 -2.65 2.79 11.22
N GLU A 184 -3.94 2.98 10.94
CA GLU A 184 -4.57 4.30 10.85
C GLU A 184 -4.68 5.00 12.22
N GLN A 185 -4.91 4.25 13.31
CA GLN A 185 -4.86 4.78 14.67
C GLN A 185 -3.43 5.20 15.04
N LEU A 186 -2.44 4.35 14.76
CA LEU A 186 -1.02 4.65 14.98
C LEU A 186 -0.60 5.92 14.24
N ARG A 187 -1.01 6.08 12.98
CA ARG A 187 -0.72 7.26 12.15
C ARG A 187 -1.13 8.59 12.82
N LYS A 188 -2.16 8.59 13.64
CA LYS A 188 -2.67 9.79 14.34
C LYS A 188 -1.82 10.17 15.54
N THR A 189 -0.98 9.28 16.05
CA THR A 189 -0.10 9.55 17.19
C THR A 189 1.02 10.52 16.80
N GLN A 190 1.53 11.28 17.78
CA GLN A 190 2.64 12.21 17.53
C GLN A 190 3.90 11.47 17.10
N LEU A 191 4.22 10.35 17.75
CA LEU A 191 5.36 9.50 17.40
C LEU A 191 5.34 9.06 15.93
N ALA A 192 4.20 8.57 15.44
CA ALA A 192 4.09 8.14 14.05
C ALA A 192 4.24 9.30 13.06
N LYS A 193 3.74 10.49 13.40
CA LYS A 193 3.90 11.71 12.59
C LYS A 193 5.37 12.12 12.51
N ASP A 194 6.08 12.09 13.63
CA ASP A 194 7.50 12.45 13.70
C ASP A 194 8.36 11.46 12.89
N ILE A 195 8.13 10.16 13.07
CA ILE A 195 8.81 9.11 12.30
C ILE A 195 8.50 9.26 10.81
N TYR A 196 7.24 9.48 10.42
CA TYR A 196 6.88 9.65 9.02
C TYR A 196 7.52 10.89 8.38
N ALA A 197 7.62 11.99 9.13
CA ALA A 197 8.26 13.23 8.67
C ALA A 197 9.74 13.05 8.33
N MET A 198 10.43 12.10 8.99
CA MET A 198 11.85 11.81 8.72
C MET A 198 12.09 11.27 7.29
N ARG A 199 11.06 10.76 6.59
CA ARG A 199 11.21 10.26 5.22
C ARG A 199 11.84 11.27 4.26
N LYS A 200 11.53 12.54 4.40
CA LYS A 200 12.11 13.61 3.58
C LYS A 200 13.63 13.72 3.71
N GLN A 201 14.14 13.43 4.90
CA GLN A 201 15.56 13.50 5.21
C GLN A 201 16.29 12.16 5.03
N THR A 202 15.56 11.08 4.85
CA THR A 202 16.06 9.71 4.72
C THR A 202 15.83 9.19 3.31
N ILE A 203 14.81 8.36 3.08
CA ILE A 203 14.60 7.65 1.82
C ILE A 203 14.42 8.59 0.60
N GLU A 204 13.73 9.73 0.76
CA GLU A 204 13.58 10.67 -0.34
C GLU A 204 14.92 11.31 -0.72
N ARG A 205 15.76 11.62 0.27
CA ARG A 205 17.13 12.12 0.05
C ARG A 205 18.02 11.04 -0.56
N VAL A 206 17.93 9.79 -0.10
CA VAL A 206 18.66 8.65 -0.68
C VAL A 206 18.36 8.54 -2.17
N PHE A 207 17.10 8.61 -2.58
CA PHE A 207 16.73 8.58 -4.00
C PHE A 207 17.20 9.80 -4.79
N ALA A 208 17.17 11.00 -4.19
CA ALA A 208 17.70 12.20 -4.82
C ALA A 208 19.21 12.07 -5.04
N ASP A 209 19.95 11.71 -4.02
CA ASP A 209 21.42 11.54 -4.09
C ASP A 209 21.79 10.41 -5.08
N ALA A 210 21.07 9.29 -5.08
CA ALA A 210 21.28 8.21 -6.03
C ALA A 210 21.15 8.70 -7.49
N LYS A 211 20.14 9.51 -7.78
CA LYS A 211 19.87 10.03 -9.11
C LYS A 211 20.87 11.13 -9.52
N ASP A 212 21.15 12.06 -8.62
CA ASP A 212 21.87 13.30 -8.96
C ASP A 212 23.38 13.18 -8.75
N LYS A 213 23.85 12.40 -7.77
CA LYS A 213 25.28 12.27 -7.44
C LYS A 213 25.87 10.93 -7.89
N HIS A 214 25.05 9.87 -7.97
CA HIS A 214 25.54 8.52 -8.29
C HIS A 214 25.06 7.99 -9.66
N ALA A 215 24.54 8.90 -10.51
CA ALA A 215 24.14 8.62 -11.90
C ALA A 215 23.11 7.48 -12.04
N MET A 216 22.23 7.30 -11.06
CA MET A 216 21.21 6.24 -11.07
C MET A 216 19.91 6.64 -11.78
N ARG A 217 19.89 7.81 -12.45
CA ARG A 217 18.73 8.25 -13.25
C ARG A 217 18.55 7.39 -14.51
N TYR A 218 19.66 6.95 -15.10
CA TYR A 218 19.69 6.09 -16.28
C TYR A 218 20.70 4.98 -16.07
N THR A 219 20.47 3.82 -16.71
CA THR A 219 21.42 2.71 -16.73
C THR A 219 21.80 2.35 -18.16
N HIS A 220 23.07 2.01 -18.38
CA HIS A 220 23.56 1.42 -19.63
C HIS A 220 23.52 -0.11 -19.59
N HIS A 221 23.23 -0.70 -18.43
CA HIS A 221 23.13 -2.15 -18.28
C HIS A 221 21.77 -2.64 -18.76
N ARG A 222 21.76 -3.84 -19.33
CA ARG A 222 20.56 -4.55 -19.79
C ARG A 222 20.45 -5.88 -19.06
N GLY A 223 19.23 -6.31 -18.83
CA GLY A 223 18.91 -7.52 -18.10
C GLY A 223 18.87 -7.32 -16.58
N LEU A 224 17.88 -7.93 -15.94
CA LEU A 224 17.58 -7.75 -14.51
C LEU A 224 18.78 -8.05 -13.62
N ALA A 225 19.53 -9.10 -13.90
CA ALA A 225 20.69 -9.50 -13.11
C ALA A 225 21.78 -8.43 -13.08
N ARG A 226 22.15 -7.88 -14.25
CA ARG A 226 23.19 -6.84 -14.35
C ARG A 226 22.74 -5.52 -13.72
N VAL A 227 21.48 -5.14 -13.93
CA VAL A 227 20.91 -3.93 -13.32
C VAL A 227 20.87 -4.09 -11.81
N THR A 228 20.48 -5.27 -11.29
CA THR A 228 20.50 -5.56 -9.85
C THR A 228 21.90 -5.42 -9.25
N GLN A 229 22.92 -5.99 -9.89
CA GLN A 229 24.31 -5.84 -9.42
C GLN A 229 24.75 -4.38 -9.43
N TRP A 230 24.47 -3.65 -10.49
CA TRP A 230 24.82 -2.25 -10.62
C TRP A 230 24.15 -1.39 -9.55
N VAL A 231 22.83 -1.56 -9.34
CA VAL A 231 22.07 -0.85 -8.28
C VAL A 231 22.63 -1.15 -6.90
N THR A 232 22.89 -2.43 -6.60
CA THR A 232 23.44 -2.87 -5.31
C THR A 232 24.81 -2.24 -5.04
N LEU A 233 25.72 -2.22 -6.04
CA LEU A 233 27.03 -1.59 -5.91
C LEU A 233 26.94 -0.07 -5.71
N LYS A 234 25.99 0.59 -6.41
CA LYS A 234 25.77 2.04 -6.23
C LYS A 234 25.31 2.37 -4.81
N PHE A 235 24.33 1.65 -4.27
CA PHE A 235 23.90 1.85 -2.89
C PHE A 235 24.96 1.46 -1.86
N ALA A 236 25.75 0.41 -2.12
CA ALA A 236 26.90 0.10 -1.27
C ALA A 236 27.92 1.23 -1.25
N ALA A 237 28.23 1.83 -2.39
CA ALA A 237 29.12 2.97 -2.48
C ALA A 237 28.55 4.25 -1.84
N MET A 238 27.23 4.41 -1.80
CA MET A 238 26.57 5.52 -1.10
C MET A 238 26.62 5.37 0.42
N ASN A 239 26.75 4.16 0.92
CA ASN A 239 26.88 3.88 2.36
C ASN A 239 28.30 4.09 2.92
N LEU A 240 29.31 4.31 2.05
CA LEU A 240 30.70 4.61 2.42
C LEU A 240 30.93 6.08 2.65
#